data_d1fbd6fd053969723874bb333fd9910f
#
_entry.id   d1fbd6fd053969723874bb333fd9910f
#
_cell.length_a   1.000
_cell.length_b   1.000
_cell.length_c   1.000
_cell.angle_alpha   90.00
_cell.angle_beta   90.00
_cell.angle_gamma   90.00
#
_symmetry.space_group_name_H-M   'P 1'
#
loop_
_entity.id
_entity.type
_entity.pdbx_description
1 polymer ?
#
loop_
_entity_poly.entity_id
_entity_poly.type
_entity_poly.pdbx_seq_one_letter_code
_entity_poly.pdbx_strand_id
1 'polypeptide(L)'
;MNRELSLTKPIAGNAGGWINGFVGVLIFSGSLPATRVAIIDFSPVFLTVARASIAGLLALCLLLIYKEKRPNRQQVFQLAIVAMGVVVGYPLLSALALQYVTSAHSIIFVGMLPLTTALFAVLRGGERPHPAFWVFAILGSSFVIGYAVVQGLSVSPIGDILMLLAVIVCGLGYAEGAKLSKTLGGWQVISWALVIALPFMVPLGFMVRPSSFTGISTAAWVGLGYVSLFSMLIGFVFWYRGLAQGGIAAVGQLQLLQPFLGLALAATLLHETVSLGMLSVTIGVILCVAGSKKFGK
;
A
#
# COMPACT_ATOMS: atom_id res chain seq x y z
N MET A 1 36.39 -8.76 21.13
CA MET A 1 36.85 -8.14 19.87
C MET A 1 35.61 -8.00 18.98
N ASN A 2 34.94 -6.84 19.13
CA ASN A 2 33.63 -6.56 18.59
C ASN A 2 33.75 -6.20 17.11
N ARG A 3 33.20 -7.03 16.24
CA ARG A 3 32.83 -6.60 14.88
C ARG A 3 31.37 -6.13 14.91
N GLU A 4 31.18 -4.88 15.26
CA GLU A 4 29.96 -4.16 14.86
C GLU A 4 29.92 -4.07 13.34
N LEU A 5 29.07 -4.88 12.74
CA LEU A 5 28.65 -4.70 11.35
C LEU A 5 27.82 -3.43 11.30
N SER A 6 28.49 -2.29 11.11
CA SER A 6 27.85 -1.00 10.84
C SER A 6 27.21 -1.04 9.45
N LEU A 7 25.98 -1.53 9.39
CA LEU A 7 25.12 -1.45 8.19
C LEU A 7 24.40 -0.09 8.06
N THR A 8 24.93 0.95 8.72
CA THR A 8 24.38 2.31 8.65
C THR A 8 25.41 3.30 8.11
N LYS A 9 25.89 3.08 6.89
CA LYS A 9 26.33 4.22 6.07
C LYS A 9 25.07 4.82 5.43
N PRO A 10 24.77 6.11 5.61
CA PRO A 10 23.76 6.76 4.81
C PRO A 10 24.26 6.72 3.36
N ILE A 11 23.62 5.90 2.53
CA ILE A 11 23.86 5.92 1.09
C ILE A 11 23.43 7.31 0.62
N ALA A 12 24.41 8.11 0.30
CA ALA A 12 24.26 9.43 -0.25
C ALA A 12 23.36 9.36 -1.49
N GLY A 13 22.26 10.11 -1.45
CA GLY A 13 21.43 10.36 -2.62
C GLY A 13 20.05 9.71 -2.56
N ASN A 14 19.02 10.50 -2.80
CA ASN A 14 17.60 10.16 -2.93
C ASN A 14 17.27 8.93 -3.82
N ALA A 15 18.22 8.42 -4.62
CA ALA A 15 17.99 7.34 -5.58
C ALA A 15 17.54 6.04 -4.92
N GLY A 16 18.16 5.62 -3.83
CA GLY A 16 17.79 4.38 -3.12
C GLY A 16 16.36 4.41 -2.58
N GLY A 17 15.92 5.56 -2.06
CA GLY A 17 14.54 5.74 -1.60
C GLY A 17 13.53 5.63 -2.75
N TRP A 18 13.84 6.22 -3.90
CA TRP A 18 12.99 6.15 -5.09
C TRP A 18 12.92 4.74 -5.69
N ILE A 19 14.04 4.02 -5.74
CA ILE A 19 14.08 2.62 -6.20
C ILE A 19 13.25 1.74 -5.28
N ASN A 20 13.46 1.84 -3.96
CA ASN A 20 12.66 1.06 -3.01
C ASN A 20 11.17 1.40 -3.11
N GLY A 21 10.81 2.69 -3.19
CA GLY A 21 9.43 3.13 -3.40
C GLY A 21 8.82 2.57 -4.67
N PHE A 22 9.55 2.60 -5.79
CA PHE A 22 9.09 2.05 -7.07
C PHE A 22 8.85 0.53 -7.01
N VAL A 23 9.78 -0.23 -6.41
CA VAL A 23 9.61 -1.68 -6.20
C VAL A 23 8.37 -1.95 -5.35
N GLY A 24 8.15 -1.18 -4.28
CA GLY A 24 6.94 -1.28 -3.46
C GLY A 24 5.67 -1.04 -4.27
N VAL A 25 5.62 0.02 -5.08
CA VAL A 25 4.47 0.35 -5.94
C VAL A 25 4.24 -0.73 -7.00
N LEU A 26 5.30 -1.27 -7.61
CA LEU A 26 5.19 -2.37 -8.57
C LEU A 26 4.51 -3.60 -7.93
N ILE A 27 4.93 -3.98 -6.72
CA ILE A 27 4.31 -5.07 -5.96
C ILE A 27 2.84 -4.71 -5.63
N PHE A 28 2.56 -3.49 -5.19
CA PHE A 28 1.19 -3.08 -4.86
C PHE A 28 0.26 -3.01 -6.06
N SER A 29 0.79 -2.86 -7.28
CA SER A 29 -0.01 -2.79 -8.50
C SER A 29 -0.85 -4.05 -8.74
N GLY A 30 -0.38 -5.22 -8.29
CA GLY A 30 -1.14 -6.47 -8.33
C GLY A 30 -2.15 -6.65 -7.20
N SER A 31 -2.19 -5.77 -6.18
CA SER A 31 -2.99 -5.99 -4.97
C SER A 31 -4.50 -5.95 -5.21
N LEU A 32 -5.00 -4.95 -5.95
CA LEU A 32 -6.44 -4.85 -6.26
C LEU A 32 -6.92 -5.99 -7.17
N PRO A 33 -6.25 -6.32 -8.28
CA PRO A 33 -6.60 -7.49 -9.09
C PRO A 33 -6.60 -8.78 -8.29
N ALA A 34 -5.56 -9.05 -7.50
CA ALA A 34 -5.47 -10.24 -6.67
C ALA A 34 -6.57 -10.29 -5.59
N THR A 35 -6.89 -9.14 -4.96
CA THR A 35 -8.00 -9.04 -4.02
C THR A 35 -9.32 -9.32 -4.72
N ARG A 36 -9.55 -8.77 -5.93
CA ARG A 36 -10.78 -8.98 -6.70
C ARG A 36 -11.01 -10.44 -7.03
N VAL A 37 -9.97 -11.14 -7.44
CA VAL A 37 -10.04 -12.58 -7.72
C VAL A 37 -10.30 -13.38 -6.43
N ALA A 38 -9.64 -13.03 -5.34
CA ALA A 38 -9.79 -13.74 -4.08
C ALA A 38 -11.19 -13.60 -3.46
N ILE A 39 -11.83 -12.43 -3.58
CA ILE A 39 -13.18 -12.20 -3.01
C ILE A 39 -14.32 -12.85 -3.82
N ILE A 40 -14.02 -13.50 -4.94
CA ILE A 40 -15.03 -14.32 -5.64
C ILE A 40 -15.44 -15.49 -4.75
N ASP A 41 -14.47 -16.13 -4.09
CA ASP A 41 -14.69 -17.31 -3.28
C ASP A 41 -14.55 -17.05 -1.78
N PHE A 42 -13.76 -16.05 -1.36
CA PHE A 42 -13.58 -15.69 0.04
C PHE A 42 -14.40 -14.44 0.39
N SER A 43 -15.01 -14.42 1.57
CA SER A 43 -15.59 -13.17 2.07
C SER A 43 -14.50 -12.11 2.27
N PRO A 44 -14.79 -10.81 2.06
CA PRO A 44 -13.83 -9.72 2.27
C PRO A 44 -13.22 -9.71 3.68
N VAL A 45 -14.03 -10.04 4.69
CA VAL A 45 -13.59 -10.11 6.08
C VAL A 45 -12.61 -11.26 6.26
N PHE A 46 -12.94 -12.48 5.79
CA PHE A 46 -12.04 -13.62 5.87
C PHE A 46 -10.73 -13.36 5.12
N LEU A 47 -10.80 -12.82 3.90
CA LEU A 47 -9.61 -12.49 3.10
C LEU A 47 -8.69 -11.53 3.86
N THR A 48 -9.25 -10.47 4.47
CA THR A 48 -8.48 -9.48 5.25
C THR A 48 -7.81 -10.12 6.46
N VAL A 49 -8.56 -10.93 7.20
CA VAL A 49 -8.07 -11.58 8.41
C VAL A 49 -7.04 -12.65 8.08
N ALA A 50 -7.28 -13.48 7.05
CA ALA A 50 -6.38 -14.53 6.61
C ALA A 50 -5.04 -13.94 6.12
N ARG A 51 -5.08 -12.90 5.27
CA ARG A 51 -3.84 -12.27 4.76
C ARG A 51 -3.02 -11.64 5.88
N ALA A 52 -3.68 -10.98 6.84
CA ALA A 52 -3.01 -10.38 7.99
C ALA A 52 -2.42 -11.46 8.93
N SER A 53 -3.12 -12.56 9.15
CA SER A 53 -2.66 -13.68 9.97
C SER A 53 -1.46 -14.39 9.32
N ILE A 54 -1.52 -14.72 8.04
CA ILE A 54 -0.42 -15.37 7.30
C ILE A 54 0.82 -14.47 7.32
N ALA A 55 0.67 -13.20 6.92
CA ALA A 55 1.77 -12.25 6.92
C ALA A 55 2.32 -12.00 8.34
N GLY A 56 1.44 -11.93 9.34
CA GLY A 56 1.80 -11.71 10.72
C GLY A 56 2.58 -12.87 11.34
N LEU A 57 2.20 -14.12 11.06
CA LEU A 57 2.96 -15.30 11.49
C LEU A 57 4.35 -15.35 10.87
N LEU A 58 4.46 -15.05 9.58
CA LEU A 58 5.76 -14.95 8.90
C LEU A 58 6.60 -13.81 9.46
N ALA A 59 5.99 -12.64 9.70
CA ALA A 59 6.67 -11.50 10.33
C ALA A 59 7.16 -11.85 11.75
N LEU A 60 6.37 -12.57 12.54
CA LEU A 60 6.78 -13.06 13.86
C LEU A 60 7.99 -13.99 13.76
N CYS A 61 7.96 -14.94 12.84
CA CYS A 61 9.11 -15.83 12.59
C CYS A 61 10.37 -15.02 12.23
N LEU A 62 10.26 -14.04 11.33
CA LEU A 62 11.38 -13.18 10.96
C LEU A 62 11.93 -12.40 12.17
N LEU A 63 11.05 -11.74 12.94
CA LEU A 63 11.47 -10.99 14.15
C LEU A 63 12.18 -11.87 15.17
N LEU A 64 11.75 -13.13 15.34
CA LEU A 64 12.37 -14.10 16.25
C LEU A 64 13.72 -14.59 15.73
N ILE A 65 13.82 -14.91 14.42
CA ILE A 65 15.06 -15.36 13.79
C ILE A 65 16.14 -14.28 13.87
N TYR A 66 15.78 -13.04 13.55
CA TYR A 66 16.72 -11.90 13.60
C TYR A 66 16.88 -11.30 14.99
N LYS A 67 16.18 -11.85 16.01
CA LYS A 67 16.26 -11.41 17.42
C LYS A 67 16.03 -9.91 17.58
N GLU A 68 15.05 -9.37 16.86
CA GLU A 68 14.75 -7.95 16.88
C GLU A 68 14.27 -7.45 18.25
N LYS A 69 14.72 -6.24 18.60
CA LYS A 69 14.34 -5.61 19.87
C LYS A 69 12.85 -5.27 19.87
N ARG A 70 12.20 -5.51 21.00
CA ARG A 70 10.79 -5.14 21.19
C ARG A 70 10.63 -3.62 21.14
N PRO A 71 9.57 -3.13 20.47
CA PRO A 71 9.27 -1.72 20.44
C PRO A 71 8.89 -1.20 21.85
N ASN A 72 9.25 0.05 22.13
CA ASN A 72 8.84 0.72 23.37
C ASN A 72 7.34 1.10 23.31
N ARG A 73 6.75 1.55 24.45
CA ARG A 73 5.31 1.87 24.54
C ARG A 73 4.85 2.91 23.52
N GLN A 74 5.65 3.94 23.27
CA GLN A 74 5.32 4.98 22.28
C GLN A 74 5.33 4.40 20.86
N GLN A 75 6.32 3.57 20.52
CA GLN A 75 6.41 2.89 19.24
C GLN A 75 5.26 1.90 19.05
N VAL A 76 4.84 1.17 20.11
CA VAL A 76 3.66 0.28 20.06
C VAL A 76 2.39 1.06 19.70
N PHE A 77 2.17 2.24 20.28
CA PHE A 77 1.03 3.08 19.92
C PHE A 77 1.07 3.52 18.44
N GLN A 78 2.24 3.95 17.97
CA GLN A 78 2.43 4.32 16.55
C GLN A 78 2.24 3.11 15.63
N LEU A 79 2.76 1.94 16.01
CA LEU A 79 2.56 0.69 15.27
C LEU A 79 1.09 0.24 15.25
N ALA A 80 0.33 0.51 16.30
CA ALA A 80 -1.12 0.28 16.30
C ALA A 80 -1.84 1.16 15.27
N ILE A 81 -1.44 2.45 15.12
CA ILE A 81 -1.95 3.32 14.06
C ILE A 81 -1.59 2.75 12.67
N VAL A 82 -0.35 2.30 12.49
CA VAL A 82 0.08 1.64 11.26
C VAL A 82 -0.76 0.39 10.98
N ALA A 83 -0.95 -0.47 11.97
CA ALA A 83 -1.75 -1.70 11.85
C ALA A 83 -3.20 -1.38 11.46
N MET A 84 -3.83 -0.40 12.12
CA MET A 84 -5.18 0.04 11.80
C MET A 84 -5.27 0.68 10.41
N GLY A 85 -4.24 1.38 9.95
CA GLY A 85 -4.22 1.98 8.62
C GLY A 85 -4.03 0.96 7.50
N VAL A 86 -2.96 0.18 7.55
CA VAL A 86 -2.50 -0.62 6.40
C VAL A 86 -2.68 -2.13 6.54
N VAL A 87 -2.79 -2.66 7.77
CA VAL A 87 -3.00 -4.09 7.97
C VAL A 87 -4.49 -4.45 7.98
N VAL A 88 -5.32 -3.63 8.60
CA VAL A 88 -6.75 -3.87 8.77
C VAL A 88 -7.59 -2.90 7.93
N GLY A 89 -7.45 -1.60 8.13
CA GLY A 89 -8.36 -0.58 7.61
C GLY A 89 -8.42 -0.57 6.08
N TYR A 90 -7.31 -0.26 5.41
CA TYR A 90 -7.30 -0.24 3.94
C TYR A 90 -7.69 -1.59 3.32
N PRO A 91 -7.14 -2.75 3.74
CA PRO A 91 -7.51 -4.01 3.14
C PRO A 91 -8.98 -4.39 3.33
N LEU A 92 -9.54 -4.16 4.51
CA LEU A 92 -10.93 -4.46 4.79
C LEU A 92 -11.88 -3.53 4.03
N LEU A 93 -11.66 -2.22 4.14
CA LEU A 93 -12.51 -1.22 3.50
C LEU A 93 -12.48 -1.34 1.97
N SER A 94 -11.30 -1.56 1.38
CA SER A 94 -11.19 -1.77 -0.08
C SER A 94 -11.81 -3.09 -0.53
N ALA A 95 -11.65 -4.17 0.22
CA ALA A 95 -12.28 -5.46 -0.11
C ALA A 95 -13.81 -5.39 0.00
N LEU A 96 -14.34 -4.68 1.01
CA LEU A 96 -15.78 -4.42 1.12
C LEU A 96 -16.28 -3.52 -0.02
N ALA A 97 -15.55 -2.47 -0.36
CA ALA A 97 -15.90 -1.57 -1.46
C ALA A 97 -16.00 -2.31 -2.80
N LEU A 98 -15.08 -3.25 -3.06
CA LEU A 98 -15.05 -4.05 -4.29
C LEU A 98 -16.26 -4.98 -4.46
N GLN A 99 -17.13 -5.13 -3.45
CA GLN A 99 -18.43 -5.77 -3.60
C GLN A 99 -19.44 -4.85 -4.30
N TYR A 100 -19.28 -3.52 -4.20
CA TYR A 100 -20.21 -2.51 -4.70
C TYR A 100 -19.69 -1.79 -5.96
N VAL A 101 -18.37 -1.73 -6.15
CA VAL A 101 -17.73 -1.02 -7.27
C VAL A 101 -16.71 -1.92 -7.97
N THR A 102 -16.42 -1.59 -9.23
CA THR A 102 -15.39 -2.30 -10.01
C THR A 102 -13.98 -1.90 -9.58
N SER A 103 -12.99 -2.72 -9.93
CA SER A 103 -11.58 -2.36 -9.71
C SER A 103 -11.20 -1.08 -10.46
N ALA A 104 -11.74 -0.87 -11.67
CA ALA A 104 -11.53 0.34 -12.46
C ALA A 104 -12.07 1.59 -11.75
N HIS A 105 -13.28 1.51 -11.16
CA HIS A 105 -13.84 2.61 -10.37
C HIS A 105 -13.01 2.92 -9.14
N SER A 106 -12.48 1.89 -8.44
CA SER A 106 -11.62 2.04 -7.27
C SER A 106 -10.33 2.82 -7.57
N ILE A 107 -9.84 2.83 -8.82
CA ILE A 107 -8.65 3.57 -9.25
C ILE A 107 -8.80 5.08 -8.99
N ILE A 108 -10.02 5.64 -9.06
CA ILE A 108 -10.28 7.05 -8.75
C ILE A 108 -9.78 7.39 -7.35
N PHE A 109 -10.17 6.58 -6.38
CA PHE A 109 -9.80 6.78 -4.97
C PHE A 109 -8.32 6.48 -4.73
N VAL A 110 -7.78 5.43 -5.34
CA VAL A 110 -6.33 5.14 -5.28
C VAL A 110 -5.51 6.30 -5.84
N GLY A 111 -6.01 7.00 -6.86
CA GLY A 111 -5.42 8.23 -7.38
C GLY A 111 -5.33 9.38 -6.35
N MET A 112 -6.15 9.36 -5.30
CA MET A 112 -6.09 10.33 -4.19
C MET A 112 -5.10 9.93 -3.09
N LEU A 113 -4.63 8.68 -3.09
CA LEU A 113 -3.74 8.17 -2.03
C LEU A 113 -2.42 8.94 -1.90
N PRO A 114 -1.75 9.38 -2.98
CA PRO A 114 -0.57 10.24 -2.87
C PRO A 114 -0.84 11.58 -2.19
N LEU A 115 -2.01 12.18 -2.43
CA LEU A 115 -2.42 13.44 -1.78
C LEU A 115 -2.66 13.23 -0.28
N THR A 116 -3.38 12.18 0.10
CA THR A 116 -3.61 11.87 1.53
C THR A 116 -2.30 11.52 2.24
N THR A 117 -1.41 10.77 1.58
CA THR A 117 -0.07 10.47 2.11
C THR A 117 0.75 11.74 2.32
N ALA A 118 0.75 12.66 1.35
CA ALA A 118 1.45 13.95 1.46
C ALA A 118 0.86 14.84 2.56
N LEU A 119 -0.47 14.87 2.69
CA LEU A 119 -1.13 15.60 3.77
C LEU A 119 -0.69 15.08 5.14
N PHE A 120 -0.71 13.77 5.35
CA PHE A 120 -0.24 13.18 6.61
C PHE A 120 1.27 13.26 6.78
N ALA A 121 2.06 13.35 5.71
CA ALA A 121 3.49 13.63 5.78
C ALA A 121 3.75 15.02 6.43
N VAL A 122 2.92 16.01 6.10
CA VAL A 122 2.97 17.34 6.76
C VAL A 122 2.46 17.25 8.20
N LEU A 123 1.27 16.69 8.41
CA LEU A 123 0.61 16.69 9.73
C LEU A 123 1.33 15.82 10.77
N ARG A 124 1.86 14.66 10.37
CA ARG A 124 2.45 13.64 11.25
C ARG A 124 3.95 13.47 11.05
N GLY A 125 4.42 13.61 9.82
CA GLY A 125 5.81 13.43 9.42
C GLY A 125 6.69 14.66 9.64
N GLY A 126 6.07 15.84 9.80
CA GLY A 126 6.77 17.12 9.94
C GLY A 126 7.44 17.59 8.65
N GLU A 127 7.06 17.03 7.49
CA GLU A 127 7.57 17.46 6.19
C GLU A 127 6.95 18.82 5.79
N ARG A 128 7.70 19.61 5.02
CA ARG A 128 7.27 20.92 4.53
C ARG A 128 7.54 21.04 3.04
N PRO A 129 6.79 20.32 2.17
CA PRO A 129 6.97 20.40 0.75
C PRO A 129 6.79 21.81 0.22
N HIS A 130 7.57 22.20 -0.78
CA HIS A 130 7.42 23.49 -1.44
C HIS A 130 6.02 23.62 -2.08
N PRO A 131 5.39 24.82 -2.14
CA PRO A 131 4.07 25.00 -2.74
C PRO A 131 3.92 24.40 -4.14
N ALA A 132 4.97 24.47 -4.98
CA ALA A 132 4.98 23.85 -6.31
C ALA A 132 4.80 22.31 -6.28
N PHE A 133 5.18 21.63 -5.19
CA PHE A 133 4.91 20.20 -5.00
C PHE A 133 3.40 19.90 -5.10
N TRP A 134 2.58 20.71 -4.44
CA TRP A 134 1.14 20.49 -4.38
C TRP A 134 0.48 20.63 -5.76
N VAL A 135 1.00 21.53 -6.61
CA VAL A 135 0.54 21.68 -7.99
C VAL A 135 0.73 20.37 -8.75
N PHE A 136 1.94 19.78 -8.71
CA PHE A 136 2.21 18.51 -9.37
C PHE A 136 1.45 17.33 -8.75
N ALA A 137 1.30 17.31 -7.42
CA ALA A 137 0.55 16.27 -6.73
C ALA A 137 -0.95 16.29 -7.10
N ILE A 138 -1.56 17.48 -7.14
CA ILE A 138 -2.97 17.66 -7.55
C ILE A 138 -3.14 17.32 -9.03
N LEU A 139 -2.28 17.84 -9.91
CA LEU A 139 -2.34 17.54 -11.35
C LEU A 139 -2.20 16.04 -11.62
N GLY A 140 -1.23 15.37 -10.98
CA GLY A 140 -1.03 13.94 -11.13
C GLY A 140 -2.23 13.12 -10.68
N SER A 141 -2.82 13.45 -9.52
CA SER A 141 -4.04 12.82 -9.04
C SER A 141 -5.23 13.10 -9.99
N SER A 142 -5.34 14.33 -10.51
CA SER A 142 -6.40 14.69 -11.47
C SER A 142 -6.28 13.91 -12.79
N PHE A 143 -5.07 13.65 -13.28
CA PHE A 143 -4.88 12.79 -14.46
C PHE A 143 -5.37 11.36 -14.22
N VAL A 144 -5.05 10.76 -13.06
CA VAL A 144 -5.49 9.40 -12.71
C VAL A 144 -7.01 9.36 -12.56
N ILE A 145 -7.58 10.30 -11.81
CA ILE A 145 -9.03 10.40 -11.59
C ILE A 145 -9.75 10.64 -12.91
N GLY A 146 -9.30 11.61 -13.72
CA GLY A 146 -9.90 11.92 -15.01
C GLY A 146 -9.87 10.73 -15.96
N TYR A 147 -8.77 10.00 -16.03
CA TYR A 147 -8.68 8.78 -16.83
C TYR A 147 -9.70 7.73 -16.37
N ALA A 148 -9.80 7.49 -15.07
CA ALA A 148 -10.74 6.52 -14.52
C ALA A 148 -12.21 6.91 -14.78
N VAL A 149 -12.55 8.21 -14.67
CA VAL A 149 -13.88 8.74 -14.99
C VAL A 149 -14.26 8.47 -16.45
N VAL A 150 -13.32 8.67 -17.39
CA VAL A 150 -13.56 8.43 -18.83
C VAL A 150 -13.77 6.95 -19.14
N GLN A 151 -13.19 6.05 -18.35
CA GLN A 151 -13.37 4.58 -18.53
C GLN A 151 -14.76 4.07 -18.10
N GLY A 152 -15.58 4.94 -17.52
CA GLY A 152 -16.95 4.63 -17.09
C GLY A 152 -17.06 4.39 -15.59
N LEU A 153 -18.07 5.00 -15.00
CA LEU A 153 -18.36 4.93 -13.57
C LEU A 153 -19.62 4.09 -13.31
N SER A 154 -19.50 3.15 -12.40
CA SER A 154 -20.66 2.60 -11.69
C SER A 154 -20.80 3.35 -10.36
N VAL A 155 -21.74 4.29 -10.26
CA VAL A 155 -21.93 5.07 -9.03
C VAL A 155 -22.49 4.18 -7.93
N SER A 156 -21.79 4.08 -6.81
CA SER A 156 -22.24 3.39 -5.61
C SER A 156 -21.82 4.18 -4.38
N PRO A 157 -22.72 4.97 -3.75
CA PRO A 157 -22.36 5.79 -2.59
C PRO A 157 -21.69 5.01 -1.45
N ILE A 158 -22.10 3.77 -1.23
CA ILE A 158 -21.50 2.90 -0.18
C ILE A 158 -20.08 2.53 -0.59
N GLY A 159 -19.86 2.06 -1.81
CA GLY A 159 -18.53 1.70 -2.32
C GLY A 159 -17.58 2.90 -2.31
N ASP A 160 -18.08 4.07 -2.71
CA ASP A 160 -17.31 5.32 -2.77
C ASP A 160 -16.87 5.78 -1.39
N ILE A 161 -17.77 5.77 -0.39
CA ILE A 161 -17.44 6.11 1.00
C ILE A 161 -16.41 5.12 1.58
N LEU A 162 -16.59 3.81 1.34
CA LEU A 162 -15.65 2.80 1.80
C LEU A 162 -14.25 3.00 1.20
N MET A 163 -14.16 3.31 -0.10
CA MET A 163 -12.88 3.60 -0.76
C MET A 163 -12.24 4.89 -0.25
N LEU A 164 -13.03 5.95 -0.06
CA LEU A 164 -12.52 7.21 0.51
C LEU A 164 -11.95 6.99 1.91
N LEU A 165 -12.67 6.30 2.77
CA LEU A 165 -12.17 5.95 4.11
C LEU A 165 -10.92 5.07 4.03
N ALA A 166 -10.88 4.09 3.12
CA ALA A 166 -9.70 3.24 2.90
C ALA A 166 -8.46 4.07 2.58
N VAL A 167 -8.58 5.03 1.64
CA VAL A 167 -7.49 5.90 1.21
C VAL A 167 -7.01 6.82 2.34
N ILE A 168 -7.93 7.38 3.13
CA ILE A 168 -7.59 8.25 4.28
C ILE A 168 -6.80 7.46 5.33
N VAL A 169 -7.30 6.31 5.77
CA VAL A 169 -6.62 5.51 6.81
C VAL A 169 -5.30 4.93 6.30
N CYS A 170 -5.20 4.61 5.01
CA CYS A 170 -3.97 4.15 4.38
C CYS A 170 -2.90 5.24 4.35
N GLY A 171 -3.26 6.46 3.92
CA GLY A 171 -2.36 7.60 3.89
C GLY A 171 -1.79 7.92 5.28
N LEU A 172 -2.63 7.85 6.33
CA LEU A 172 -2.19 7.99 7.72
C LEU A 172 -1.20 6.87 8.09
N GLY A 173 -1.53 5.61 7.78
CA GLY A 173 -0.67 4.46 8.05
C GLY A 173 0.67 4.53 7.32
N TYR A 174 0.70 5.05 6.09
CA TYR A 174 1.92 5.28 5.33
C TYR A 174 2.81 6.35 5.98
N ALA A 175 2.25 7.48 6.34
CA ALA A 175 3.01 8.57 6.96
C ALA A 175 3.58 8.16 8.33
N GLU A 176 2.77 7.54 9.19
CA GLU A 176 3.21 7.09 10.51
C GLU A 176 4.25 5.97 10.41
N GLY A 177 4.02 4.98 9.53
CA GLY A 177 4.95 3.89 9.30
C GLY A 177 6.28 4.36 8.72
N ALA A 178 6.27 5.29 7.79
CA ALA A 178 7.47 5.89 7.22
C ALA A 178 8.28 6.69 8.26
N LYS A 179 7.59 7.48 9.09
CA LYS A 179 8.21 8.19 10.22
C LYS A 179 8.90 7.21 11.17
N LEU A 180 8.20 6.16 11.55
CA LEU A 180 8.72 5.14 12.46
C LEU A 180 9.85 4.33 11.83
N SER A 181 9.85 4.14 10.52
CA SER A 181 10.89 3.42 9.77
C SER A 181 12.24 4.12 9.79
N LYS A 182 12.29 5.43 10.09
CA LYS A 182 13.55 6.16 10.29
C LYS A 182 14.30 5.71 11.55
N THR A 183 13.60 5.13 12.51
CA THR A 183 14.16 4.68 13.79
C THR A 183 14.23 3.17 13.95
N LEU A 184 13.20 2.44 13.51
CA LEU A 184 13.12 0.98 13.61
C LEU A 184 13.60 0.26 12.36
N GLY A 185 13.48 0.89 11.17
CA GLY A 185 13.67 0.23 9.89
C GLY A 185 12.36 -0.20 9.25
N GLY A 186 12.33 -0.23 7.90
CA GLY A 186 11.08 -0.43 7.15
C GLY A 186 10.46 -1.82 7.34
N TRP A 187 11.28 -2.88 7.35
CA TRP A 187 10.78 -4.23 7.53
C TRP A 187 10.34 -4.52 8.97
N GLN A 188 11.01 -3.91 9.95
CA GLN A 188 10.63 -4.02 11.36
C GLN A 188 9.27 -3.37 11.61
N VAL A 189 9.02 -2.20 11.02
CA VAL A 189 7.75 -1.48 11.20
C VAL A 189 6.58 -2.32 10.71
N ILE A 190 6.62 -2.84 9.48
CA ILE A 190 5.52 -3.66 9.00
C ILE A 190 5.40 -4.98 9.77
N SER A 191 6.52 -5.61 10.10
CA SER A 191 6.52 -6.86 10.87
C SER A 191 5.91 -6.68 12.26
N TRP A 192 6.30 -5.64 13.01
CA TRP A 192 5.70 -5.36 14.32
C TRP A 192 4.24 -4.94 14.23
N ALA A 193 3.83 -4.17 13.21
CA ALA A 193 2.43 -3.82 12.99
C ALA A 193 1.57 -5.06 12.74
N LEU A 194 2.06 -6.02 11.94
CA LEU A 194 1.41 -7.29 11.69
C LEU A 194 1.32 -8.15 12.96
N VAL A 195 2.41 -8.23 13.74
CA VAL A 195 2.43 -9.00 15.00
C VAL A 195 1.49 -8.42 16.05
N ILE A 196 1.38 -7.08 16.14
CA ILE A 196 0.41 -6.43 17.03
C ILE A 196 -1.04 -6.74 16.63
N ALA A 197 -1.31 -6.94 15.34
CA ALA A 197 -2.63 -7.32 14.85
C ALA A 197 -2.97 -8.81 15.09
N LEU A 198 -1.97 -9.72 15.21
CA LEU A 198 -2.19 -11.16 15.34
C LEU A 198 -3.17 -11.58 16.46
N PRO A 199 -3.09 -11.05 17.70
CA PRO A 199 -4.00 -11.44 18.78
C PRO A 199 -5.48 -11.22 18.46
N PHE A 200 -5.77 -10.33 17.51
CA PHE A 200 -7.12 -10.04 17.03
C PHE A 200 -7.43 -10.81 15.74
N MET A 201 -6.47 -10.84 14.81
CA MET A 201 -6.69 -11.43 13.48
C MET A 201 -6.80 -12.95 13.54
N VAL A 202 -5.96 -13.64 14.31
CA VAL A 202 -6.00 -15.10 14.37
C VAL A 202 -7.32 -15.63 14.97
N PRO A 203 -7.80 -15.18 16.16
CA PRO A 203 -9.09 -15.60 16.68
C PRO A 203 -10.25 -15.25 15.74
N LEU A 204 -10.25 -14.03 15.18
CA LEU A 204 -11.28 -13.62 14.23
C LEU A 204 -11.29 -14.51 12.98
N GLY A 205 -10.10 -14.96 12.52
CA GLY A 205 -9.97 -15.88 11.39
C GLY A 205 -10.68 -17.22 11.60
N PHE A 206 -10.63 -17.75 12.81
CA PHE A 206 -11.38 -18.96 13.16
C PHE A 206 -12.90 -18.73 13.20
N MET A 207 -13.34 -17.52 13.59
CA MET A 207 -14.76 -17.18 13.67
C MET A 207 -15.39 -16.95 12.29
N VAL A 208 -14.65 -16.29 11.36
CA VAL A 208 -15.16 -15.89 10.04
C VAL A 208 -14.73 -16.82 8.91
N ARG A 209 -14.11 -17.96 9.24
CA ARG A 209 -13.67 -18.93 8.23
C ARG A 209 -14.86 -19.43 7.40
N PRO A 210 -14.65 -19.77 6.13
CA PRO A 210 -15.66 -20.45 5.33
C PRO A 210 -16.11 -21.74 6.01
N SER A 211 -17.39 -22.09 5.86
CA SER A 211 -17.94 -23.36 6.36
C SER A 211 -17.26 -24.58 5.71
N SER A 212 -16.82 -24.42 4.46
CA SER A 212 -16.04 -25.40 3.72
C SER A 212 -15.00 -24.70 2.85
N PHE A 213 -13.85 -25.34 2.69
CA PHE A 213 -12.80 -24.94 1.74
C PHE A 213 -12.88 -25.72 0.42
N THR A 214 -13.85 -26.66 0.29
CA THR A 214 -14.08 -27.39 -0.96
C THR A 214 -14.73 -26.47 -1.99
N GLY A 215 -14.26 -26.54 -3.23
CA GLY A 215 -14.79 -25.71 -4.32
C GLY A 215 -14.16 -24.31 -4.47
N ILE A 216 -13.26 -23.91 -3.56
CA ILE A 216 -12.50 -22.66 -3.70
C ILE A 216 -11.51 -22.81 -4.86
N SER A 217 -11.56 -21.87 -5.80
CA SER A 217 -10.72 -21.88 -7.00
C SER A 217 -9.23 -21.71 -6.68
N THR A 218 -8.37 -22.32 -7.46
CA THR A 218 -6.91 -22.11 -7.38
C THR A 218 -6.57 -20.62 -7.52
N ALA A 219 -7.30 -19.90 -8.36
CA ALA A 219 -7.10 -18.47 -8.56
C ALA A 219 -7.34 -17.67 -7.26
N ALA A 220 -8.37 -18.01 -6.47
CA ALA A 220 -8.62 -17.35 -5.18
C ALA A 220 -7.50 -17.63 -4.17
N TRP A 221 -6.97 -18.85 -4.12
CA TRP A 221 -5.83 -19.22 -3.27
C TRP A 221 -4.55 -18.47 -3.69
N VAL A 222 -4.27 -18.37 -4.99
CA VAL A 222 -3.14 -17.60 -5.52
C VAL A 222 -3.32 -16.12 -5.17
N GLY A 223 -4.53 -15.59 -5.31
CA GLY A 223 -4.87 -14.22 -4.91
C GLY A 223 -4.60 -13.99 -3.42
N LEU A 224 -5.07 -14.87 -2.54
CA LEU A 224 -4.80 -14.81 -1.10
C LEU A 224 -3.29 -14.89 -0.81
N GLY A 225 -2.57 -15.80 -1.46
CA GLY A 225 -1.11 -15.92 -1.34
C GLY A 225 -0.39 -14.64 -1.72
N TYR A 226 -0.75 -14.05 -2.87
CA TYR A 226 -0.17 -12.79 -3.34
C TYR A 226 -0.41 -11.64 -2.36
N VAL A 227 -1.67 -11.43 -1.95
CA VAL A 227 -1.98 -10.31 -1.04
C VAL A 227 -1.39 -10.50 0.35
N SER A 228 -1.17 -11.73 0.79
CA SER A 228 -0.53 -12.03 2.07
C SER A 228 0.97 -11.79 2.05
N LEU A 229 1.68 -12.38 1.08
CA LEU A 229 3.14 -12.38 1.03
C LEU A 229 3.68 -11.09 0.40
N PHE A 230 3.25 -10.83 -0.83
CA PHE A 230 3.81 -9.74 -1.61
C PHE A 230 3.22 -8.40 -1.20
N SER A 231 1.91 -8.26 -1.16
CA SER A 231 1.27 -6.99 -0.85
C SER A 231 1.38 -6.60 0.64
N MET A 232 1.15 -7.55 1.57
CA MET A 232 1.07 -7.23 3.00
C MET A 232 2.43 -7.23 3.71
N LEU A 233 3.43 -7.97 3.23
CA LEU A 233 4.74 -8.06 3.87
C LEU A 233 5.84 -7.48 2.97
N ILE A 234 6.18 -8.14 1.86
CA ILE A 234 7.34 -7.78 1.03
C ILE A 234 7.21 -6.37 0.45
N GLY A 235 6.05 -6.02 -0.10
CA GLY A 235 5.80 -4.70 -0.67
C GLY A 235 6.01 -3.58 0.34
N PHE A 236 5.55 -3.78 1.58
CA PHE A 236 5.75 -2.81 2.66
C PHE A 236 7.18 -2.68 3.14
N VAL A 237 8.00 -3.73 3.06
CA VAL A 237 9.44 -3.64 3.36
C VAL A 237 10.10 -2.60 2.45
N PHE A 238 9.87 -2.72 1.14
CA PHE A 238 10.37 -1.77 0.15
C PHE A 238 9.72 -0.40 0.28
N TRP A 239 8.41 -0.36 0.44
CA TRP A 239 7.64 0.88 0.52
C TRP A 239 8.07 1.77 1.69
N TYR A 240 8.06 1.24 2.90
CA TYR A 240 8.46 2.00 4.09
C TYR A 240 9.93 2.42 4.05
N ARG A 241 10.82 1.57 3.54
CA ARG A 241 12.21 1.94 3.30
C ARG A 241 12.32 3.08 2.29
N GLY A 242 11.53 3.01 1.23
CA GLY A 242 11.46 4.05 0.20
C GLY A 242 11.02 5.40 0.76
N LEU A 243 9.89 5.43 1.47
CA LEU A 243 9.35 6.63 2.10
C LEU A 243 10.30 7.23 3.15
N ALA A 244 10.91 6.39 3.97
CA ALA A 244 11.83 6.84 5.02
C ALA A 244 13.12 7.47 4.46
N GLN A 245 13.65 6.95 3.35
CA GLN A 245 14.89 7.40 2.72
C GLN A 245 14.69 8.55 1.75
N GLY A 246 13.58 8.57 1.01
CA GLY A 246 13.36 9.52 -0.08
C GLY A 246 12.39 10.66 0.22
N GLY A 247 11.79 10.65 1.42
CA GLY A 247 10.74 11.59 1.83
C GLY A 247 9.32 11.04 1.60
N ILE A 248 8.46 11.23 2.58
CA ILE A 248 7.12 10.64 2.59
C ILE A 248 6.25 11.25 1.49
N ALA A 249 6.22 12.58 1.42
CA ALA A 249 5.45 13.29 0.42
C ALA A 249 5.96 13.01 -1.00
N ALA A 250 7.29 13.12 -1.21
CA ALA A 250 7.90 13.00 -2.54
C ALA A 250 7.80 11.58 -3.10
N VAL A 251 8.26 10.56 -2.34
CA VAL A 251 8.22 9.16 -2.79
C VAL A 251 6.79 8.66 -2.85
N GLY A 252 5.90 9.17 -1.99
CA GLY A 252 4.47 8.88 -2.02
C GLY A 252 3.81 9.12 -3.38
N GLN A 253 4.32 10.07 -4.18
CA GLN A 253 3.81 10.35 -5.53
C GLN A 253 4.03 9.19 -6.51
N LEU A 254 4.96 8.27 -6.24
CA LEU A 254 5.12 7.07 -7.08
C LEU A 254 3.84 6.23 -7.18
N GLN A 255 2.96 6.32 -6.21
CA GLN A 255 1.67 5.61 -6.25
C GLN A 255 0.76 6.05 -7.39
N LEU A 256 0.95 7.24 -7.95
CA LEU A 256 0.26 7.67 -9.18
C LEU A 256 0.52 6.72 -10.37
N LEU A 257 1.65 6.00 -10.34
CA LEU A 257 1.99 5.00 -11.36
C LEU A 257 1.29 3.66 -11.13
N GLN A 258 0.79 3.40 -9.92
CA GLN A 258 0.22 2.09 -9.54
C GLN A 258 -0.91 1.63 -10.46
N PRO A 259 -1.92 2.45 -10.82
CA PRO A 259 -2.97 2.06 -11.75
C PRO A 259 -2.45 1.62 -13.11
N PHE A 260 -1.49 2.36 -13.66
CA PHE A 260 -0.93 2.09 -14.99
C PHE A 260 -0.05 0.84 -15.01
N LEU A 261 0.72 0.61 -13.94
CA LEU A 261 1.47 -0.63 -13.75
C LEU A 261 0.53 -1.83 -13.60
N GLY A 262 -0.59 -1.68 -12.88
CA GLY A 262 -1.63 -2.71 -12.76
C GLY A 262 -2.27 -3.03 -14.12
N LEU A 263 -2.60 -2.00 -14.91
CA LEU A 263 -3.13 -2.19 -16.26
C LEU A 263 -2.11 -2.79 -17.22
N ALA A 264 -0.82 -2.41 -17.12
CA ALA A 264 0.24 -3.03 -17.91
C ALA A 264 0.42 -4.51 -17.58
N LEU A 265 0.32 -4.89 -16.30
CA LEU A 265 0.31 -6.29 -15.88
C LEU A 265 -0.90 -7.04 -16.42
N ALA A 266 -2.09 -6.44 -16.39
CA ALA A 266 -3.30 -7.02 -16.97
C ALA A 266 -3.17 -7.19 -18.49
N ALA A 267 -2.62 -6.19 -19.20
CA ALA A 267 -2.37 -6.26 -20.64
C ALA A 267 -1.41 -7.39 -21.02
N THR A 268 -0.33 -7.57 -20.25
CA THR A 268 0.66 -8.63 -20.52
C THR A 268 0.15 -10.03 -20.18
N LEU A 269 -0.64 -10.18 -19.10
CA LEU A 269 -1.16 -11.46 -18.65
C LEU A 269 -2.46 -11.86 -19.35
N LEU A 270 -3.29 -10.89 -19.72
CA LEU A 270 -4.61 -11.11 -20.33
C LEU A 270 -4.66 -10.74 -21.81
N HIS A 271 -3.52 -10.31 -22.40
CA HIS A 271 -3.41 -9.87 -23.80
C HIS A 271 -4.36 -8.72 -24.16
N GLU A 272 -4.68 -7.85 -23.19
CA GLU A 272 -5.52 -6.67 -23.40
C GLU A 272 -4.78 -5.58 -24.19
N THR A 273 -5.50 -4.84 -25.03
CA THR A 273 -4.93 -3.75 -25.83
C THR A 273 -4.72 -2.49 -24.99
N VAL A 274 -3.50 -1.93 -25.04
CA VAL A 274 -3.18 -0.65 -24.39
C VAL A 274 -3.65 0.51 -25.27
N SER A 275 -4.56 1.35 -24.76
CA SER A 275 -5.07 2.50 -25.50
C SER A 275 -4.06 3.66 -25.57
N LEU A 276 -4.13 4.46 -26.65
CA LEU A 276 -3.33 5.69 -26.76
C LEU A 276 -3.64 6.68 -25.62
N GLY A 277 -4.90 6.73 -25.16
CA GLY A 277 -5.31 7.53 -24.02
C GLY A 277 -4.57 7.12 -22.74
N MET A 278 -4.42 5.82 -22.50
CA MET A 278 -3.64 5.30 -21.37
C MET A 278 -2.17 5.74 -21.45
N LEU A 279 -1.56 5.64 -22.62
CA LEU A 279 -0.15 6.05 -22.80
C LEU A 279 0.04 7.54 -22.54
N SER A 280 -0.83 8.41 -23.09
CA SER A 280 -0.74 9.87 -22.93
C SER A 280 -0.91 10.30 -21.47
N VAL A 281 -1.88 9.71 -20.76
CA VAL A 281 -2.09 10.00 -19.34
C VAL A 281 -0.94 9.48 -18.50
N THR A 282 -0.40 8.30 -18.80
CA THR A 282 0.78 7.75 -18.12
C THR A 282 1.99 8.69 -18.24
N ILE A 283 2.26 9.24 -19.43
CA ILE A 283 3.33 10.22 -19.65
C ILE A 283 3.09 11.47 -18.78
N GLY A 284 1.86 12.01 -18.79
CA GLY A 284 1.48 13.15 -17.95
C GLY A 284 1.72 12.90 -16.46
N VAL A 285 1.35 11.72 -15.97
CA VAL A 285 1.58 11.29 -14.58
C VAL A 285 3.08 11.17 -14.28
N ILE A 286 3.88 10.58 -15.17
CA ILE A 286 5.34 10.49 -14.99
C ILE A 286 5.96 11.89 -14.87
N LEU A 287 5.54 12.84 -15.69
CA LEU A 287 5.99 14.24 -15.61
C LEU A 287 5.60 14.89 -14.28
N CYS A 288 4.39 14.63 -13.77
CA CYS A 288 3.95 15.11 -12.45
C CYS A 288 4.79 14.50 -11.31
N VAL A 289 5.07 13.19 -11.38
CA VAL A 289 5.95 12.53 -10.38
C VAL A 289 7.38 13.11 -10.43
N ALA A 290 7.91 13.35 -11.62
CA ALA A 290 9.23 13.98 -11.77
C ALA A 290 9.25 15.43 -11.25
N GLY A 291 8.19 16.21 -11.51
CA GLY A 291 8.02 17.56 -10.98
C GLY A 291 7.91 17.56 -9.45
N SER A 292 7.07 16.72 -8.87
CA SER A 292 6.91 16.61 -7.42
C SER A 292 8.20 16.17 -6.72
N LYS A 293 9.02 15.31 -7.35
CA LYS A 293 10.35 14.93 -6.85
C LYS A 293 11.26 16.14 -6.66
N LYS A 294 11.22 17.10 -7.60
CA LYS A 294 12.05 18.33 -7.53
C LYS A 294 11.65 19.22 -6.36
N PHE A 295 10.37 19.27 -6.01
CA PHE A 295 9.79 20.20 -5.03
C PHE A 295 9.31 19.54 -3.74
N GLY A 296 9.54 18.25 -3.56
CA GLY A 296 9.07 17.48 -2.41
C GLY A 296 9.96 17.53 -1.16
N LYS A 297 10.92 18.47 -1.15
CA LYS A 297 11.82 18.70 0.00
C LYS A 297 11.46 19.99 0.71
#